data_15db7950320f1df539e8017424819a3d
#
_entry.id   15db7950320f1df539e8017424819a3d
#
_cell.length_a   1.000
_cell.length_b   1.000
_cell.length_c   1.000
_cell.angle_alpha   90.00
_cell.angle_beta   90.00
_cell.angle_gamma   90.00
#
_symmetry.space_group_name_H-M   'P 1'
#
loop_
_entity.id
_entity.type
_entity.pdbx_description
1 polymer ?
#
loop_
_entity_poly.entity_id
_entity_poly.type
_entity_poly.pdbx_seq_one_letter_code
_entity_poly.pdbx_strand_id
1 'polypeptide(L)'
;MFSDRDYYRRQPSYQRGWHFSAVTTLILINCACFLLSSINPHILDRTALVGLVPGQVWRLVTYQFFHASFGHIFWNMYGLWLFGSMLERVLGKTRIYVLYLFSGVIGGLCFLLANLGSPAGCVGASGSEFGLMVAAAVAFPKADFFLIFPPVRLRLWVLAAIWCGLEVVYQLGGAQGGVAHLAHLGGALGGLLFMKRLLDASRRNGGARSNFWQRRPQPPRPDPEPAYDPSAPFVFDQTELNRILDKMSRQGYDQLTSAEKMTLKRAADELKKRREE
;
A
#
# COMPACT_ATOMS: atom_id res chain seq x y z
N MET A 1 29.28 -36.62 24.04
CA MET A 1 28.10 -37.07 23.27
C MET A 1 27.06 -35.96 23.37
N PHE A 2 27.20 -34.89 22.54
CA PHE A 2 26.27 -33.79 22.48
C PHE A 2 25.35 -34.09 21.28
N SER A 3 24.04 -34.22 21.57
CA SER A 3 23.07 -34.62 20.55
C SER A 3 22.72 -33.43 19.67
N ASP A 4 22.88 -33.59 18.37
CA ASP A 4 22.53 -32.64 17.29
C ASP A 4 21.04 -32.20 17.26
N ARG A 5 20.24 -32.64 18.25
CA ARG A 5 18.79 -32.39 18.27
C ARG A 5 18.39 -30.98 18.71
N ASP A 6 19.26 -30.22 19.33
CA ASP A 6 18.90 -28.89 19.86
C ASP A 6 19.07 -27.77 18.84
N TYR A 7 19.84 -27.99 17.77
CA TYR A 7 20.01 -27.00 16.69
C TYR A 7 18.74 -26.80 15.86
N TYR A 8 17.95 -27.85 15.67
CA TYR A 8 16.70 -27.78 14.90
C TYR A 8 15.49 -27.26 15.69
N ARG A 9 15.62 -27.07 17.01
CA ARG A 9 14.48 -26.70 17.88
C ARG A 9 14.25 -25.21 18.04
N ARG A 10 15.09 -24.34 17.49
CA ARG A 10 14.91 -22.87 17.57
C ARG A 10 14.83 -22.22 16.21
N GLN A 11 14.02 -22.73 15.32
CA GLN A 11 13.44 -21.86 14.34
C GLN A 11 12.35 -21.08 15.09
N PRO A 12 12.46 -19.73 15.21
CA PRO A 12 11.32 -18.97 15.65
C PRO A 12 10.23 -19.28 14.64
N SER A 13 9.15 -19.91 15.10
CA SER A 13 7.94 -20.04 14.32
C SER A 13 7.53 -18.62 13.97
N TYR A 14 7.87 -18.19 12.75
CA TYR A 14 7.30 -16.99 12.17
C TYR A 14 5.83 -17.33 11.98
N GLN A 15 5.06 -17.08 13.05
CA GLN A 15 3.61 -17.10 12.95
C GLN A 15 3.26 -16.01 11.94
N ARG A 16 3.18 -16.42 10.69
CA ARG A 16 2.62 -15.64 9.59
C ARG A 16 1.12 -15.53 9.87
N GLY A 17 0.79 -14.76 10.89
CA GLY A 17 -0.58 -14.33 11.08
C GLY A 17 -1.02 -13.67 9.77
N TRP A 18 -2.14 -14.09 9.23
CA TRP A 18 -2.78 -13.50 8.05
C TRP A 18 -3.17 -12.06 8.39
N HIS A 19 -2.23 -11.14 8.26
CA HIS A 19 -2.49 -9.73 8.46
C HIS A 19 -2.79 -9.11 7.10
N PHE A 20 -4.08 -8.97 6.78
CA PHE A 20 -4.49 -8.19 5.62
C PHE A 20 -3.86 -6.80 5.67
N SER A 21 -3.48 -6.27 4.50
CA SER A 21 -3.08 -4.88 4.36
C SER A 21 -4.29 -3.96 4.66
N ALA A 22 -4.06 -2.70 5.00
CA ALA A 22 -5.15 -1.75 5.19
C ALA A 22 -5.96 -1.58 3.90
N VAL A 23 -5.27 -1.53 2.76
CA VAL A 23 -5.91 -1.44 1.44
C VAL A 23 -6.81 -2.65 1.18
N THR A 24 -6.30 -3.88 1.40
CA THR A 24 -7.11 -5.10 1.24
C THR A 24 -8.33 -5.08 2.16
N THR A 25 -8.17 -4.67 3.41
CA THR A 25 -9.29 -4.56 4.37
C THR A 25 -10.34 -3.56 3.89
N LEU A 26 -9.92 -2.36 3.43
CA LEU A 26 -10.83 -1.36 2.89
C LEU A 26 -11.57 -1.86 1.65
N ILE A 27 -10.88 -2.54 0.72
CA ILE A 27 -11.50 -3.14 -0.45
C ILE A 27 -12.57 -4.16 -0.04
N LEU A 28 -12.25 -5.07 0.89
CA LEU A 28 -13.20 -6.09 1.36
C LEU A 28 -14.42 -5.46 2.02
N ILE A 29 -14.25 -4.40 2.83
CA ILE A 29 -15.37 -3.68 3.45
C ILE A 29 -16.25 -3.05 2.37
N ASN A 30 -15.67 -2.35 1.38
CA ASN A 30 -16.43 -1.74 0.29
C ASN A 30 -17.18 -2.78 -0.53
N CYS A 31 -16.53 -3.91 -0.87
CA CYS A 31 -17.21 -5.03 -1.58
C CYS A 31 -18.36 -5.61 -0.76
N ALA A 32 -18.18 -5.81 0.54
CA ALA A 32 -19.24 -6.30 1.42
C ALA A 32 -20.43 -5.32 1.49
N CYS A 33 -20.16 -4.01 1.64
CA CYS A 33 -21.19 -2.97 1.64
C CYS A 33 -21.94 -2.91 0.30
N PHE A 34 -21.25 -3.07 -0.83
CA PHE A 34 -21.86 -3.11 -2.15
C PHE A 34 -22.78 -4.33 -2.31
N LEU A 35 -22.33 -5.52 -1.90
CA LEU A 35 -23.16 -6.73 -1.93
C LEU A 35 -24.40 -6.58 -1.04
N LEU A 36 -24.25 -6.05 0.17
CA LEU A 36 -25.36 -5.80 1.08
C LEU A 36 -26.38 -4.83 0.49
N SER A 37 -25.95 -3.73 -0.12
CA SER A 37 -26.86 -2.76 -0.75
C SER A 37 -27.46 -3.29 -2.07
N SER A 38 -26.81 -4.22 -2.75
CA SER A 38 -27.38 -4.91 -3.93
C SER A 38 -28.49 -5.87 -3.55
N ILE A 39 -28.44 -6.49 -2.35
CA ILE A 39 -29.51 -7.37 -1.83
C ILE A 39 -30.66 -6.53 -1.26
N ASN A 40 -30.33 -5.42 -0.56
CA ASN A 40 -31.32 -4.54 0.02
C ASN A 40 -31.02 -3.06 -0.32
N PRO A 41 -31.59 -2.51 -1.40
CA PRO A 41 -31.36 -1.13 -1.83
C PRO A 41 -31.73 -0.07 -0.80
N HIS A 42 -32.64 -0.34 0.14
CA HIS A 42 -33.01 0.62 1.22
C HIS A 42 -31.86 0.94 2.17
N ILE A 43 -30.77 0.17 2.12
CA ILE A 43 -29.55 0.50 2.88
C ILE A 43 -28.97 1.85 2.39
N LEU A 44 -29.06 2.10 1.08
CA LEU A 44 -28.55 3.36 0.50
C LEU A 44 -29.32 4.57 1.04
N ASP A 45 -30.61 4.46 1.30
CA ASP A 45 -31.45 5.56 1.86
C ASP A 45 -30.95 6.02 3.22
N ARG A 46 -30.31 5.11 3.98
CA ARG A 46 -29.79 5.38 5.33
C ARG A 46 -28.30 5.71 5.36
N THR A 47 -27.54 5.36 4.33
CA THR A 47 -26.07 5.43 4.31
C THR A 47 -25.55 6.49 3.35
N ALA A 48 -26.30 6.82 2.29
CA ALA A 48 -25.93 7.89 1.37
C ALA A 48 -25.89 9.24 2.09
N LEU A 49 -24.96 10.08 1.68
CA LEU A 49 -24.85 11.45 2.18
C LEU A 49 -25.86 12.33 1.44
N VAL A 50 -26.92 12.72 2.12
CA VAL A 50 -28.01 13.54 1.56
C VAL A 50 -28.26 14.70 2.51
N GLY A 51 -28.04 15.94 2.06
CA GLY A 51 -28.32 17.14 2.85
C GLY A 51 -27.68 17.15 4.25
N LEU A 52 -27.88 18.24 4.96
CA LEU A 52 -27.51 18.32 6.39
C LEU A 52 -28.73 17.90 7.22
N VAL A 53 -28.83 16.63 7.53
CA VAL A 53 -29.89 16.13 8.42
C VAL A 53 -29.33 16.12 9.85
N PRO A 54 -29.90 16.92 10.76
CA PRO A 54 -29.49 16.91 12.17
C PRO A 54 -29.50 15.49 12.75
N GLY A 55 -28.45 15.11 13.48
CA GLY A 55 -28.34 13.80 14.08
C GLY A 55 -27.93 12.66 13.13
N GLN A 56 -27.62 12.92 11.86
CA GLN A 56 -27.18 11.89 10.90
C GLN A 56 -25.71 12.06 10.47
N VAL A 57 -24.84 12.49 11.38
CA VAL A 57 -23.42 12.74 11.14
C VAL A 57 -22.64 11.49 10.70
N TRP A 58 -23.13 10.28 11.02
CA TRP A 58 -22.52 9.02 10.57
C TRP A 58 -22.47 8.89 9.05
N ARG A 59 -23.37 9.57 8.33
CA ARG A 59 -23.41 9.57 6.86
C ARG A 59 -22.13 10.12 6.23
N LEU A 60 -21.40 11.02 6.93
CA LEU A 60 -20.08 11.49 6.50
C LEU A 60 -19.02 10.39 6.44
N VAL A 61 -19.26 9.28 7.15
CA VAL A 61 -18.38 8.11 7.14
C VAL A 61 -18.96 7.01 6.28
N THR A 62 -20.25 6.69 6.44
CA THR A 62 -20.83 5.51 5.77
C THR A 62 -20.90 5.66 4.26
N TYR A 63 -21.21 6.86 3.73
CA TYR A 63 -21.33 7.08 2.29
C TYR A 63 -20.09 6.64 1.50
N GLN A 64 -18.89 6.67 2.12
CA GLN A 64 -17.61 6.32 1.54
C GLN A 64 -17.49 4.82 1.19
N PHE A 65 -18.36 3.97 1.73
CA PHE A 65 -18.30 2.52 1.57
C PHE A 65 -19.37 1.95 0.66
N PHE A 66 -20.36 2.75 0.26
CA PHE A 66 -21.45 2.30 -0.58
C PHE A 66 -21.30 2.81 -2.00
N HIS A 67 -21.81 2.05 -2.97
CA HIS A 67 -21.63 2.33 -4.39
C HIS A 67 -22.92 2.10 -5.17
N ALA A 68 -23.20 2.99 -6.14
CA ALA A 68 -24.43 2.96 -6.90
C ALA A 68 -24.46 1.91 -8.04
N SER A 69 -23.30 1.45 -8.52
CA SER A 69 -23.20 0.50 -9.63
C SER A 69 -21.91 -0.31 -9.57
N PHE A 70 -21.88 -1.44 -10.31
CA PHE A 70 -20.69 -2.28 -10.43
C PHE A 70 -19.49 -1.51 -11.04
N GLY A 71 -19.71 -0.72 -12.09
CA GLY A 71 -18.63 0.11 -12.66
C GLY A 71 -18.09 1.13 -11.67
N HIS A 72 -18.98 1.70 -10.83
CA HIS A 72 -18.60 2.66 -9.81
C HIS A 72 -17.68 2.00 -8.75
N ILE A 73 -18.07 0.86 -8.18
CA ILE A 73 -17.19 0.17 -7.22
C ILE A 73 -15.91 -0.35 -7.86
N PHE A 74 -15.97 -0.86 -9.11
CA PHE A 74 -14.78 -1.38 -9.78
C PHE A 74 -13.68 -0.32 -9.90
N TRP A 75 -14.01 0.86 -10.40
CA TRP A 75 -13.03 1.94 -10.56
C TRP A 75 -12.55 2.49 -9.21
N ASN A 76 -13.43 2.56 -8.22
CA ASN A 76 -13.04 2.95 -6.87
C ASN A 76 -12.07 1.94 -6.24
N MET A 77 -12.32 0.64 -6.34
CA MET A 77 -11.40 -0.36 -5.78
C MET A 77 -10.07 -0.40 -6.52
N TYR A 78 -10.09 -0.15 -7.83
CA TYR A 78 -8.87 -0.04 -8.61
C TYR A 78 -8.01 1.15 -8.17
N GLY A 79 -8.58 2.35 -8.01
CA GLY A 79 -7.88 3.53 -7.51
C GLY A 79 -7.37 3.35 -6.08
N LEU A 80 -8.20 2.80 -5.21
CA LEU A 80 -7.83 2.48 -3.83
C LEU A 80 -6.66 1.49 -3.77
N TRP A 81 -6.70 0.43 -4.59
CA TRP A 81 -5.59 -0.52 -4.68
C TRP A 81 -4.31 0.15 -5.18
N LEU A 82 -4.41 0.96 -6.20
CA LEU A 82 -3.29 1.61 -6.86
C LEU A 82 -2.59 2.61 -5.94
N PHE A 83 -3.29 3.66 -5.52
CA PHE A 83 -2.71 4.74 -4.72
C PHE A 83 -2.51 4.34 -3.25
N GLY A 84 -3.46 3.58 -2.71
CA GLY A 84 -3.40 3.07 -1.34
C GLY A 84 -2.21 2.15 -1.12
N SER A 85 -1.94 1.21 -2.04
CA SER A 85 -0.81 0.28 -1.91
C SER A 85 0.54 0.98 -2.02
N MET A 86 0.65 2.03 -2.84
CA MET A 86 1.86 2.85 -2.90
C MET A 86 2.12 3.54 -1.56
N LEU A 87 1.09 4.12 -0.97
CA LEU A 87 1.18 4.87 0.28
C LEU A 87 1.35 3.96 1.50
N GLU A 88 0.68 2.80 1.56
CA GLU A 88 0.74 1.89 2.70
C GLU A 88 2.16 1.43 3.01
N ARG A 89 2.99 1.24 1.98
CA ARG A 89 4.40 0.85 2.12
C ARG A 89 5.25 1.86 2.91
N VAL A 90 4.87 3.13 2.90
CA VAL A 90 5.63 4.21 3.55
C VAL A 90 4.90 4.79 4.77
N LEU A 91 3.58 4.87 4.73
CA LEU A 91 2.79 5.44 5.81
C LEU A 91 2.41 4.41 6.89
N GLY A 92 2.30 3.14 6.51
CA GLY A 92 1.78 2.06 7.35
C GLY A 92 0.26 2.06 7.44
N LYS A 93 -0.30 0.95 7.94
CA LYS A 93 -1.75 0.64 7.92
C LYS A 93 -2.62 1.71 8.58
N THR A 94 -2.26 2.12 9.80
CA THR A 94 -3.06 3.09 10.57
C THR A 94 -3.24 4.41 9.85
N ARG A 95 -2.18 4.92 9.23
CA ARG A 95 -2.25 6.18 8.49
C ARG A 95 -3.05 6.08 7.21
N ILE A 96 -3.10 4.91 6.58
CA ILE A 96 -3.98 4.68 5.41
C ILE A 96 -5.45 4.76 5.82
N TYR A 97 -5.85 4.11 6.92
CA TYR A 97 -7.23 4.22 7.41
C TYR A 97 -7.59 5.68 7.73
N VAL A 98 -6.71 6.38 8.45
CA VAL A 98 -6.96 7.79 8.81
C VAL A 98 -7.03 8.67 7.57
N LEU A 99 -6.13 8.51 6.61
CA LEU A 99 -6.10 9.28 5.37
C LEU A 99 -7.37 9.04 4.54
N TYR A 100 -7.78 7.77 4.37
CA TYR A 100 -8.99 7.40 3.66
C TYR A 100 -10.22 8.06 4.29
N LEU A 101 -10.44 7.84 5.58
CA LEU A 101 -11.61 8.37 6.28
C LEU A 101 -11.60 9.91 6.33
N PHE A 102 -10.45 10.52 6.64
CA PHE A 102 -10.31 11.97 6.72
C PHE A 102 -10.58 12.64 5.37
N SER A 103 -9.99 12.13 4.29
CA SER A 103 -10.22 12.67 2.95
C SER A 103 -11.68 12.54 2.52
N GLY A 104 -12.30 11.40 2.81
CA GLY A 104 -13.72 11.19 2.54
C GLY A 104 -14.60 12.14 3.35
N VAL A 105 -14.32 12.35 4.65
CA VAL A 105 -15.08 13.29 5.47
C VAL A 105 -14.97 14.73 4.93
N ILE A 106 -13.77 15.19 4.57
CA ILE A 106 -13.59 16.53 3.95
C ILE A 106 -14.33 16.60 2.61
N GLY A 107 -14.25 15.55 1.78
CA GLY A 107 -15.02 15.44 0.53
C GLY A 107 -16.52 15.55 0.77
N GLY A 108 -17.05 14.78 1.72
CA GLY A 108 -18.47 14.81 2.10
C GLY A 108 -18.92 16.18 2.61
N LEU A 109 -18.10 16.86 3.40
CA LEU A 109 -18.39 18.22 3.86
C LEU A 109 -18.45 19.21 2.70
N CYS A 110 -17.50 19.15 1.76
CA CYS A 110 -17.54 19.99 0.56
C CYS A 110 -18.78 19.72 -0.30
N PHE A 111 -19.17 18.45 -0.45
CA PHE A 111 -20.40 18.07 -1.14
C PHE A 111 -21.64 18.68 -0.46
N LEU A 112 -21.76 18.53 0.86
CA LEU A 112 -22.89 19.06 1.62
C LEU A 112 -23.00 20.59 1.51
N LEU A 113 -21.88 21.30 1.64
CA LEU A 113 -21.84 22.76 1.52
C LEU A 113 -22.28 23.26 0.15
N ALA A 114 -21.94 22.50 -0.90
CA ALA A 114 -22.33 22.83 -2.28
C ALA A 114 -23.79 22.50 -2.61
N ASN A 115 -24.38 21.59 -1.87
CA ASN A 115 -25.73 21.06 -2.12
C ASN A 115 -26.69 21.37 -0.97
N LEU A 116 -26.49 22.51 -0.29
CA LEU A 116 -27.41 22.97 0.77
C LEU A 116 -28.82 23.12 0.20
N GLY A 117 -29.77 22.43 0.83
CA GLY A 117 -31.18 22.48 0.41
C GLY A 117 -31.51 21.61 -0.85
N SER A 118 -30.54 20.92 -1.40
CA SER A 118 -30.75 19.98 -2.50
C SER A 118 -31.03 18.56 -1.99
N PRO A 119 -31.94 17.79 -2.64
CA PRO A 119 -32.14 16.38 -2.33
C PRO A 119 -31.04 15.48 -2.93
N ALA A 120 -30.03 16.05 -3.58
CA ALA A 120 -28.95 15.27 -4.17
C ALA A 120 -28.23 14.40 -3.13
N GLY A 121 -28.01 13.14 -3.47
CA GLY A 121 -27.30 12.18 -2.66
C GLY A 121 -25.91 11.86 -3.23
N CYS A 122 -24.96 11.54 -2.34
CA CYS A 122 -23.62 11.11 -2.69
C CYS A 122 -23.30 9.78 -2.01
N VAL A 123 -22.73 8.86 -2.78
CA VAL A 123 -22.14 7.58 -2.33
C VAL A 123 -20.83 7.33 -3.09
N GLY A 124 -19.89 6.63 -2.48
CA GLY A 124 -18.67 6.19 -3.12
C GLY A 124 -17.41 6.53 -2.34
N ALA A 125 -16.36 5.74 -2.57
CA ALA A 125 -15.04 5.93 -2.00
C ALA A 125 -14.21 7.00 -2.74
N SER A 126 -14.74 7.57 -3.83
CA SER A 126 -13.97 8.40 -4.76
C SER A 126 -13.41 9.68 -4.11
N GLY A 127 -14.10 10.31 -3.16
CA GLY A 127 -13.54 11.43 -2.39
C GLY A 127 -12.29 10.99 -1.60
N SER A 128 -12.36 9.83 -0.95
CA SER A 128 -11.19 9.24 -0.26
C SER A 128 -10.06 8.91 -1.21
N GLU A 129 -10.37 8.40 -2.42
CA GLU A 129 -9.39 8.07 -3.44
C GLU A 129 -8.68 9.30 -4.01
N PHE A 130 -9.40 10.37 -4.28
CA PHE A 130 -8.78 11.64 -4.68
C PHE A 130 -7.79 12.12 -3.60
N GLY A 131 -8.14 11.92 -2.33
CA GLY A 131 -7.23 12.17 -1.22
C GLY A 131 -5.98 11.29 -1.25
N LEU A 132 -6.15 9.99 -1.47
CA LEU A 132 -5.03 9.05 -1.62
C LEU A 132 -4.17 9.37 -2.84
N MET A 133 -4.77 9.71 -3.99
CA MET A 133 -4.06 10.09 -5.20
C MET A 133 -3.20 11.34 -4.99
N VAL A 134 -3.76 12.39 -4.41
CA VAL A 134 -3.02 13.63 -4.13
C VAL A 134 -1.95 13.39 -3.07
N ALA A 135 -2.24 12.61 -2.03
CA ALA A 135 -1.25 12.21 -1.04
C ALA A 135 -0.09 11.42 -1.68
N ALA A 136 -0.38 10.52 -2.62
CA ALA A 136 0.64 9.77 -3.37
C ALA A 136 1.46 10.71 -4.27
N ALA A 137 0.85 11.68 -4.93
CA ALA A 137 1.54 12.68 -5.74
C ALA A 137 2.51 13.53 -4.91
N VAL A 138 2.11 13.92 -3.69
CA VAL A 138 2.97 14.64 -2.73
C VAL A 138 4.09 13.74 -2.22
N ALA A 139 3.77 12.47 -1.96
CA ALA A 139 4.71 11.48 -1.43
C ALA A 139 5.76 11.07 -2.47
N PHE A 140 5.36 10.91 -3.71
CA PHE A 140 6.17 10.38 -4.80
C PHE A 140 6.19 11.30 -6.03
N PRO A 141 6.66 12.56 -5.91
CA PRO A 141 6.55 13.56 -6.98
C PRO A 141 7.33 13.19 -8.23
N LYS A 142 8.31 12.29 -8.11
CA LYS A 142 9.14 11.82 -9.22
C LYS A 142 8.68 10.47 -9.77
N ALA A 143 7.65 9.86 -9.20
CA ALA A 143 7.14 8.58 -9.69
C ALA A 143 6.52 8.75 -11.08
N ASP A 144 6.92 7.89 -11.99
CA ASP A 144 6.30 7.80 -13.31
C ASP A 144 5.09 6.88 -13.22
N PHE A 145 4.01 7.33 -13.83
CA PHE A 145 2.78 6.59 -13.99
C PHE A 145 2.58 6.29 -15.48
N PHE A 146 2.34 5.04 -15.80
CA PHE A 146 2.09 4.63 -17.18
C PHE A 146 0.60 4.43 -17.40
N LEU A 147 -0.01 5.30 -18.21
CA LEU A 147 -1.37 5.10 -18.68
C LEU A 147 -1.35 4.08 -19.83
N ILE A 148 -2.29 3.14 -19.78
CA ILE A 148 -2.44 2.14 -20.86
C ILE A 148 -3.09 2.77 -22.09
N PHE A 149 -4.07 3.67 -21.88
CA PHE A 149 -4.78 4.39 -22.94
C PHE A 149 -4.94 5.87 -22.56
N PRO A 150 -4.32 6.78 -23.32
CA PRO A 150 -3.27 6.54 -24.32
C PRO A 150 -1.99 6.03 -23.66
N PRO A 151 -1.10 5.31 -24.38
CA PRO A 151 0.14 4.77 -23.79
C PRO A 151 1.15 5.88 -23.54
N VAL A 152 0.95 6.61 -22.45
CA VAL A 152 1.74 7.79 -22.07
C VAL A 152 2.30 7.63 -20.66
N ARG A 153 3.57 8.02 -20.50
CA ARG A 153 4.19 8.15 -19.18
C ARG A 153 3.97 9.58 -18.66
N LEU A 154 3.36 9.67 -17.51
CA LEU A 154 3.14 10.93 -16.81
C LEU A 154 3.73 10.87 -15.41
N ARG A 155 4.21 12.00 -14.92
CA ARG A 155 4.51 12.12 -13.49
C ARG A 155 3.23 12.02 -12.68
N LEU A 156 3.28 11.33 -11.55
CA LEU A 156 2.09 11.12 -10.72
C LEU A 156 1.41 12.45 -10.30
N TRP A 157 2.19 13.48 -10.04
CA TRP A 157 1.63 14.80 -9.72
C TRP A 157 0.91 15.44 -10.92
N VAL A 158 1.40 15.19 -12.17
CA VAL A 158 0.73 15.68 -13.39
C VAL A 158 -0.60 14.97 -13.58
N LEU A 159 -0.64 13.65 -13.36
CA LEU A 159 -1.87 12.87 -13.36
C LEU A 159 -2.88 13.45 -12.37
N ALA A 160 -2.46 13.64 -11.10
CA ALA A 160 -3.32 14.22 -10.07
C ALA A 160 -3.82 15.61 -10.43
N ALA A 161 -2.95 16.47 -11.00
CA ALA A 161 -3.33 17.81 -11.43
C ALA A 161 -4.35 17.78 -12.58
N ILE A 162 -4.18 16.89 -13.57
CA ILE A 162 -5.14 16.73 -14.67
C ILE A 162 -6.50 16.28 -14.13
N TRP A 163 -6.54 15.26 -13.28
CA TRP A 163 -7.80 14.75 -12.73
C TRP A 163 -8.51 15.80 -11.86
N CYS A 164 -7.80 16.49 -10.97
CA CYS A 164 -8.39 17.59 -10.19
C CYS A 164 -8.84 18.75 -11.10
N GLY A 165 -8.08 19.06 -12.14
CA GLY A 165 -8.43 20.09 -13.12
C GLY A 165 -9.72 19.76 -13.89
N LEU A 166 -9.89 18.49 -14.30
CA LEU A 166 -11.11 18.01 -14.93
C LEU A 166 -12.32 18.14 -14.00
N GLU A 167 -12.16 17.82 -12.69
CA GLU A 167 -13.24 18.00 -11.71
C GLU A 167 -13.67 19.48 -11.61
N VAL A 168 -12.71 20.41 -11.65
CA VAL A 168 -13.02 21.85 -11.67
C VAL A 168 -13.78 22.23 -12.96
N VAL A 169 -13.31 21.77 -14.12
CA VAL A 169 -13.95 22.06 -15.41
C VAL A 169 -15.39 21.53 -15.45
N TYR A 170 -15.61 20.29 -15.01
CA TYR A 170 -16.93 19.67 -14.97
C TYR A 170 -17.85 20.40 -13.97
N GLN A 171 -17.33 20.79 -12.81
CA GLN A 171 -18.09 21.55 -11.82
C GLN A 171 -18.55 22.91 -12.38
N LEU A 172 -17.66 23.64 -13.07
CA LEU A 172 -17.97 24.95 -13.66
C LEU A 172 -18.87 24.84 -14.90
N GLY A 173 -18.71 23.75 -15.67
CA GLY A 173 -19.52 23.47 -16.86
C GLY A 173 -20.97 23.07 -16.56
N GLY A 174 -21.36 22.94 -15.29
CA GLY A 174 -22.72 22.55 -14.89
C GLY A 174 -23.07 21.12 -15.31
N ALA A 175 -22.08 20.24 -15.46
CA ALA A 175 -22.27 18.86 -15.86
C ALA A 175 -23.17 18.13 -14.84
N GLN A 176 -24.42 17.91 -15.22
CA GLN A 176 -25.46 17.27 -14.39
C GLN A 176 -25.38 15.74 -14.47
N GLY A 177 -24.18 15.17 -14.36
CA GLY A 177 -23.95 13.73 -14.53
C GLY A 177 -24.10 12.89 -13.26
N GLY A 178 -24.65 13.42 -12.15
CA GLY A 178 -24.76 12.70 -10.88
C GLY A 178 -23.42 12.44 -10.19
N VAL A 179 -22.35 13.09 -10.66
CA VAL A 179 -20.98 12.99 -10.08
C VAL A 179 -20.79 14.12 -9.06
N ALA A 180 -20.29 13.76 -7.89
CA ALA A 180 -20.04 14.71 -6.82
C ALA A 180 -18.65 15.37 -6.95
N HIS A 181 -18.47 16.21 -7.99
CA HIS A 181 -17.17 16.85 -8.29
C HIS A 181 -16.54 17.57 -7.10
N LEU A 182 -17.35 18.25 -6.29
CA LEU A 182 -16.87 18.93 -5.07
C LEU A 182 -16.50 17.96 -3.95
N ALA A 183 -17.09 16.75 -3.91
CA ALA A 183 -16.60 15.71 -3.01
C ALA A 183 -15.20 15.23 -3.40
N HIS A 184 -14.92 15.09 -4.70
CA HIS A 184 -13.59 14.73 -5.19
C HIS A 184 -12.55 15.80 -4.87
N LEU A 185 -12.84 17.06 -5.16
CA LEU A 185 -11.95 18.19 -4.86
C LEU A 185 -11.73 18.35 -3.35
N GLY A 186 -12.80 18.21 -2.54
CA GLY A 186 -12.70 18.20 -1.08
C GLY A 186 -11.82 17.06 -0.57
N GLY A 187 -11.98 15.87 -1.13
CA GLY A 187 -11.12 14.72 -0.82
C GLY A 187 -9.65 14.97 -1.17
N ALA A 188 -9.38 15.52 -2.36
CA ALA A 188 -8.04 15.95 -2.78
C ALA A 188 -7.41 16.94 -1.80
N LEU A 189 -8.19 17.94 -1.36
CA LEU A 189 -7.78 18.90 -0.31
C LEU A 189 -7.47 18.16 1.01
N GLY A 190 -8.31 17.22 1.42
CA GLY A 190 -8.08 16.38 2.60
C GLY A 190 -6.75 15.64 2.55
N GLY A 191 -6.44 15.01 1.41
CA GLY A 191 -5.16 14.34 1.18
C GLY A 191 -3.96 15.27 1.26
N LEU A 192 -4.08 16.48 0.67
CA LEU A 192 -3.04 17.50 0.70
C LEU A 192 -2.78 17.99 2.14
N LEU A 193 -3.84 18.29 2.89
CA LEU A 193 -3.76 18.76 4.28
C LEU A 193 -3.14 17.69 5.19
N PHE A 194 -3.55 16.42 5.02
CA PHE A 194 -2.99 15.30 5.76
C PHE A 194 -1.48 15.18 5.52
N MET A 195 -1.04 15.19 4.26
CA MET A 195 0.37 15.08 3.92
C MET A 195 1.18 16.28 4.40
N LYS A 196 0.65 17.50 4.27
CA LYS A 196 1.30 18.71 4.80
C LYS A 196 1.52 18.58 6.30
N ARG A 197 0.49 18.20 7.06
CA ARG A 197 0.60 18.04 8.52
C ARG A 197 1.62 16.97 8.92
N LEU A 198 1.65 15.87 8.18
CA LEU A 198 2.62 14.79 8.41
C LEU A 198 4.07 15.24 8.15
N LEU A 199 4.30 15.99 7.06
CA LEU A 199 5.61 16.53 6.73
C LEU A 199 6.07 17.60 7.74
N ASP A 200 5.17 18.45 8.19
CA ASP A 200 5.48 19.48 9.18
C ASP A 200 5.81 18.86 10.55
N ALA A 201 5.07 17.83 10.97
CA ALA A 201 5.37 17.07 12.18
C ALA A 201 6.74 16.39 12.11
N SER A 202 7.08 15.82 10.94
CA SER A 202 8.40 15.21 10.72
C SER A 202 9.54 16.23 10.80
N ARG A 203 9.33 17.46 10.30
CA ARG A 203 10.32 18.55 10.39
C ARG A 203 10.55 19.01 11.83
N ARG A 204 9.47 19.16 12.61
CA ARG A 204 9.54 19.61 14.02
C ARG A 204 10.29 18.63 14.92
N ASN A 205 10.16 17.33 14.65
CA ASN A 205 10.82 16.27 15.45
C ASN A 205 12.28 16.01 15.04
N GLY A 206 12.97 16.97 14.39
CA GLY A 206 14.39 16.86 14.02
C GLY A 206 14.68 15.78 12.98
N GLY A 207 13.64 15.15 12.46
CA GLY A 207 13.77 14.15 11.40
C GLY A 207 14.03 14.83 10.06
N ALA A 208 15.26 14.75 9.58
CA ALA A 208 15.56 15.13 8.21
C ALA A 208 14.55 14.45 7.26
N ARG A 209 14.11 15.17 6.24
CA ARG A 209 13.22 14.68 5.16
C ARG A 209 13.64 13.31 4.61
N SER A 210 14.91 12.94 4.82
CA SER A 210 15.52 11.68 4.43
C SER A 210 14.99 10.45 5.20
N ASN A 211 14.68 10.57 6.50
CA ASN A 211 14.35 9.39 7.32
C ASN A 211 12.91 8.91 7.15
N PHE A 212 11.98 9.78 6.75
CA PHE A 212 10.60 9.39 6.48
C PHE A 212 10.50 8.53 5.21
N TRP A 213 11.27 8.89 4.17
CA TRP A 213 11.29 8.19 2.88
C TRP A 213 12.29 7.03 2.83
N GLN A 214 13.25 7.00 3.76
CA GLN A 214 14.26 5.95 3.87
C GLN A 214 13.79 4.73 4.67
N ARG A 215 12.61 4.74 5.26
CA ARG A 215 11.95 3.54 5.78
C ARG A 215 11.46 2.65 4.63
N ARG A 216 12.34 2.33 3.68
CA ARG A 216 12.17 1.08 2.95
C ARG A 216 12.13 -0.02 4.02
N PRO A 217 11.22 -0.99 3.93
CA PRO A 217 11.39 -2.22 4.70
C PRO A 217 12.84 -2.64 4.46
N GLN A 218 13.66 -2.57 5.48
CA GLN A 218 14.99 -3.14 5.35
C GLN A 218 14.75 -4.59 4.95
N PRO A 219 15.41 -5.09 3.89
CA PRO A 219 15.42 -6.52 3.66
C PRO A 219 15.77 -7.16 5.01
N PRO A 220 15.16 -8.30 5.37
CA PRO A 220 15.52 -9.01 6.59
C PRO A 220 17.04 -9.00 6.66
N ARG A 221 17.58 -8.56 7.80
CA ARG A 221 19.04 -8.63 7.97
C ARG A 221 19.42 -10.05 7.61
N PRO A 222 20.37 -10.25 6.69
CA PRO A 222 20.88 -11.60 6.48
C PRO A 222 21.22 -12.13 7.87
N ASP A 223 20.76 -13.34 8.16
CA ASP A 223 21.12 -14.01 9.40
C ASP A 223 22.62 -13.82 9.61
N PRO A 224 23.08 -13.52 10.84
CA PRO A 224 24.50 -13.37 11.10
C PRO A 224 25.18 -14.60 10.52
N GLU A 225 26.11 -14.38 9.60
CA GLU A 225 26.85 -15.49 9.00
C GLU A 225 27.41 -16.32 10.16
N PRO A 226 27.11 -17.61 10.21
CA PRO A 226 27.70 -18.45 11.24
C PRO A 226 29.22 -18.28 11.18
N ALA A 227 29.81 -17.95 12.33
CA ALA A 227 31.23 -17.68 12.40
C ALA A 227 31.99 -18.87 11.77
N TYR A 228 32.79 -18.58 10.74
CA TYR A 228 33.60 -19.62 10.09
C TYR A 228 34.63 -20.14 11.08
N ASP A 229 34.50 -21.39 11.48
CA ASP A 229 35.49 -22.11 12.27
C ASP A 229 36.27 -23.04 11.35
N PRO A 230 37.52 -22.68 10.99
CA PRO A 230 38.35 -23.49 10.13
C PRO A 230 38.82 -24.81 10.79
N SER A 231 38.68 -24.95 12.10
CA SER A 231 39.10 -26.15 12.86
C SER A 231 37.96 -27.16 13.02
N ALA A 232 36.72 -26.80 12.73
CA ALA A 232 35.60 -27.71 12.82
C ALA A 232 35.71 -28.85 11.75
N PRO A 233 35.55 -30.14 12.14
CA PRO A 233 35.64 -31.25 11.19
C PRO A 233 34.58 -31.08 10.10
N PHE A 234 35.02 -30.97 8.86
CA PHE A 234 34.17 -30.89 7.70
C PHE A 234 33.88 -32.28 7.12
N VAL A 235 32.65 -32.73 7.24
CA VAL A 235 32.22 -33.98 6.58
C VAL A 235 31.84 -33.64 5.14
N PHE A 236 32.58 -34.17 4.20
CA PHE A 236 32.43 -33.90 2.78
C PHE A 236 31.19 -34.65 2.24
N ASP A 237 30.07 -33.94 2.06
CA ASP A 237 28.90 -34.46 1.33
C ASP A 237 29.00 -34.07 -0.14
N GLN A 238 29.39 -35.03 -0.97
CA GLN A 238 29.55 -34.86 -2.41
C GLN A 238 28.22 -34.50 -3.08
N THR A 239 27.11 -35.03 -2.60
CA THR A 239 25.78 -34.83 -3.18
C THR A 239 25.34 -33.37 -3.00
N GLU A 240 25.51 -32.87 -1.79
CA GLU A 240 25.19 -31.47 -1.47
C GLU A 240 26.10 -30.50 -2.21
N LEU A 241 27.40 -30.81 -2.31
CA LEU A 241 28.33 -29.96 -3.06
C LEU A 241 27.96 -29.90 -4.55
N ASN A 242 27.62 -31.03 -5.17
CA ASN A 242 27.20 -31.07 -6.55
C ASN A 242 25.91 -30.29 -6.78
N ARG A 243 24.95 -30.34 -5.86
CA ARG A 243 23.72 -29.56 -5.90
C ARG A 243 24.02 -28.05 -5.88
N ILE A 244 24.94 -27.61 -5.02
CA ILE A 244 25.32 -26.20 -4.91
C ILE A 244 26.06 -25.74 -6.16
N LEU A 245 26.97 -26.53 -6.72
CA LEU A 245 27.69 -26.24 -7.96
C LEU A 245 26.76 -26.15 -9.16
N ASP A 246 25.76 -27.02 -9.25
CA ASP A 246 24.74 -27.00 -10.30
C ASP A 246 23.85 -25.72 -10.18
N LYS A 247 23.45 -25.37 -8.96
CA LYS A 247 22.74 -24.12 -8.69
C LYS A 247 23.57 -22.88 -9.07
N MET A 248 24.86 -22.89 -8.71
CA MET A 248 25.79 -21.81 -9.05
C MET A 248 25.95 -21.65 -10.57
N SER A 249 26.03 -22.76 -11.31
CA SER A 249 26.17 -22.72 -12.78
C SER A 249 24.92 -22.21 -13.48
N ARG A 250 23.72 -22.50 -12.94
CA ARG A 250 22.43 -22.10 -13.54
C ARG A 250 21.99 -20.69 -13.14
N GLN A 251 22.26 -20.26 -11.93
CA GLN A 251 21.69 -19.04 -11.35
C GLN A 251 22.75 -17.97 -10.99
N GLY A 252 24.01 -18.32 -10.99
CA GLY A 252 25.13 -17.46 -10.59
C GLY A 252 25.45 -17.54 -9.09
N TYR A 253 26.70 -17.16 -8.75
CA TYR A 253 27.22 -17.18 -7.38
C TYR A 253 26.42 -16.29 -6.41
N ASP A 254 25.91 -15.15 -6.89
CA ASP A 254 25.18 -14.19 -6.06
C ASP A 254 23.83 -14.71 -5.56
N GLN A 255 23.27 -15.72 -6.23
CA GLN A 255 22.01 -16.36 -5.86
C GLN A 255 22.17 -17.50 -4.84
N LEU A 256 23.40 -17.81 -4.45
CA LEU A 256 23.66 -18.77 -3.39
C LEU A 256 23.39 -18.16 -2.02
N THR A 257 22.81 -18.94 -1.13
CA THR A 257 22.64 -18.56 0.28
C THR A 257 23.99 -18.47 0.99
N SER A 258 24.07 -17.76 2.11
CA SER A 258 25.30 -17.67 2.91
C SER A 258 25.81 -19.04 3.36
N ALA A 259 24.91 -19.97 3.70
CA ALA A 259 25.26 -21.33 4.04
C ALA A 259 25.87 -22.10 2.85
N GLU A 260 25.27 -21.96 1.64
CA GLU A 260 25.79 -22.60 0.42
C GLU A 260 27.18 -22.04 0.02
N LYS A 261 27.37 -20.71 0.14
CA LYS A 261 28.68 -20.07 -0.08
C LYS A 261 29.74 -20.58 0.90
N MET A 262 29.35 -20.78 2.17
CA MET A 262 30.25 -21.28 3.18
C MET A 262 30.63 -22.75 2.93
N THR A 263 29.69 -23.59 2.51
CA THR A 263 29.95 -25.00 2.13
C THR A 263 30.95 -25.06 0.97
N LEU A 264 30.79 -24.20 -0.06
CA LEU A 264 31.75 -24.10 -1.17
C LEU A 264 33.14 -23.69 -0.71
N LYS A 265 33.23 -22.70 0.19
CA LYS A 265 34.52 -22.23 0.72
C LYS A 265 35.21 -23.33 1.52
N ARG A 266 34.52 -24.03 2.41
CA ARG A 266 35.06 -25.15 3.19
C ARG A 266 35.53 -26.30 2.28
N ALA A 267 34.75 -26.64 1.26
CA ALA A 267 35.13 -27.63 0.29
C ALA A 267 36.39 -27.24 -0.47
N ALA A 268 36.54 -25.98 -0.87
CA ALA A 268 37.74 -25.47 -1.54
C ALA A 268 38.98 -25.51 -0.63
N ASP A 269 38.84 -25.09 0.63
CA ASP A 269 39.92 -25.12 1.62
C ASP A 269 40.39 -26.55 1.92
N GLU A 270 39.45 -27.51 2.03
CA GLU A 270 39.78 -28.93 2.24
C GLU A 270 40.50 -29.55 1.03
N LEU A 271 40.05 -29.23 -0.19
CA LEU A 271 40.69 -29.70 -1.42
C LEU A 271 42.10 -29.10 -1.58
N LYS A 272 42.33 -27.87 -1.15
CA LYS A 272 43.65 -27.24 -1.13
C LYS A 272 44.59 -27.96 -0.17
N LYS A 273 44.12 -28.28 1.02
CA LYS A 273 44.87 -28.98 2.06
C LYS A 273 45.34 -30.38 1.57
N ARG A 274 44.44 -31.12 0.93
CA ARG A 274 44.76 -32.45 0.34
C ARG A 274 45.74 -32.41 -0.85
N ARG A 275 45.94 -31.23 -1.46
CA ARG A 275 46.93 -31.05 -2.53
C ARG A 275 48.32 -30.70 -2.02
N GLU A 276 48.39 -30.19 -0.79
CA GLU A 276 49.64 -29.78 -0.13
C GLU A 276 50.24 -30.92 0.71
N GLU A 277 49.47 -32.01 0.98
CA GLU A 277 49.90 -33.31 1.56
C GLU A 277 50.36 -34.26 0.45
#